data_485c2401ddffa0888c20dc0b53b16d12
#
_entry.id   485c2401ddffa0888c20dc0b53b16d12
#
_cell.length_a   1.000
_cell.length_b   1.000
_cell.length_c   1.000
_cell.angle_alpha   90.00
_cell.angle_beta   90.00
_cell.angle_gamma   90.00
#
_symmetry.space_group_name_H-M   'P 1'
#
loop_
_entity.id
_entity.type
_entity.pdbx_description
1 polymer ?
#
loop_
_entity_poly.entity_id
_entity_poly.type
_entity_poly.pdbx_seq_one_letter_code
_entity_poly.pdbx_strand_id
1 'polypeptide(L)'
;TIIVGRFVGVEALAAVGSVGGLNYLVLGFVNGIACGFSIPISWTFGAKDYKEMRRYTANTVWLSVAFAVVLTVVTVALTRAVLVWTNTPANIIDIADIYIRTIFWGIPFTLLYNVTSALMRALGDSKRPLYFLLVASALNIGLDLVCIIVFRMGAFGAAFATVFSQAVAGIGSLVYIVHHYPELRWSREEGALSLTHCAKLCSMGIPMGLQCSITAIGSVVLQGAVNGLGSDIVAAQTAGSKAAQFLSVPLESIGTAMTTYTSQNMGC
;
A
#
# COMPACT_ATOMS: atom_id res chain seq x y z
N THR A 1 -16.14 0.39 3.45
CA THR A 1 -17.25 0.74 2.50
C THR A 1 -18.62 0.31 3.02
N ILE A 2 -18.83 -0.94 3.46
CA ILE A 2 -20.14 -1.41 3.99
C ILE A 2 -20.58 -0.57 5.20
N ILE A 3 -19.70 -0.34 6.15
CA ILE A 3 -19.98 0.47 7.36
C ILE A 3 -20.33 1.91 6.96
N VAL A 4 -19.56 2.53 6.06
CA VAL A 4 -19.83 3.88 5.56
C VAL A 4 -21.20 3.96 4.88
N GLY A 5 -21.53 3.02 3.98
CA GLY A 5 -22.81 3.00 3.27
C GLY A 5 -24.00 2.83 4.19
N ARG A 6 -23.86 2.03 5.25
CA ARG A 6 -24.97 1.74 6.17
C ARG A 6 -25.21 2.84 7.22
N PHE A 7 -24.16 3.50 7.69
CA PHE A 7 -24.21 4.42 8.84
C PHE A 7 -23.98 5.90 8.50
N VAL A 8 -23.32 6.21 7.37
CA VAL A 8 -23.05 7.61 6.97
C VAL A 8 -24.00 8.08 5.87
N GLY A 9 -24.36 7.20 4.94
CA GLY A 9 -25.31 7.49 3.87
C GLY A 9 -24.75 7.28 2.47
N VAL A 10 -25.63 7.44 1.47
CA VAL A 10 -25.35 7.14 0.06
C VAL A 10 -24.29 8.09 -0.53
N GLU A 11 -24.32 9.38 -0.15
CA GLU A 11 -23.36 10.38 -0.65
C GLU A 11 -21.93 10.06 -0.20
N ALA A 12 -21.75 9.68 1.06
CA ALA A 12 -20.43 9.27 1.58
C ALA A 12 -19.95 7.98 0.92
N LEU A 13 -20.84 7.01 0.67
CA LEU A 13 -20.49 5.79 -0.05
C LEU A 13 -20.06 6.10 -1.49
N ALA A 14 -20.81 6.99 -2.18
CA ALA A 14 -20.47 7.44 -3.53
C ALA A 14 -19.13 8.17 -3.57
N ALA A 15 -18.88 9.05 -2.59
CA ALA A 15 -17.60 9.77 -2.46
C ALA A 15 -16.42 8.83 -2.28
N VAL A 16 -16.51 7.85 -1.35
CA VAL A 16 -15.46 6.84 -1.14
C VAL A 16 -15.28 5.94 -2.36
N GLY A 17 -16.39 5.61 -3.04
CA GLY A 17 -16.36 4.80 -4.27
C GLY A 17 -15.67 5.52 -5.42
N SER A 18 -15.95 6.82 -5.63
CA SER A 18 -15.38 7.62 -6.73
C SER A 18 -13.85 7.73 -6.67
N VAL A 19 -13.25 7.72 -5.48
CA VAL A 19 -11.80 7.80 -5.29
C VAL A 19 -11.11 6.45 -5.24
N GLY A 20 -11.85 5.34 -5.34
CA GLY A 20 -11.30 3.99 -5.21
C GLY A 20 -10.18 3.69 -6.21
N GLY A 21 -10.35 4.09 -7.47
CA GLY A 21 -9.33 3.93 -8.52
C GLY A 21 -8.06 4.74 -8.23
N LEU A 22 -8.20 5.99 -7.79
CA LEU A 22 -7.08 6.85 -7.42
C LEU A 22 -6.31 6.28 -6.21
N ASN A 23 -7.06 5.82 -5.21
CA ASN A 23 -6.49 5.18 -4.03
C ASN A 23 -5.69 3.92 -4.40
N TYR A 24 -6.26 3.04 -5.25
CA TYR A 24 -5.60 1.83 -5.71
C TYR A 24 -4.32 2.13 -6.53
N LEU A 25 -4.35 3.16 -7.37
CA LEU A 25 -3.20 3.61 -8.15
C LEU A 25 -2.04 4.02 -7.25
N VAL A 26 -2.29 4.88 -6.26
CA VAL A 26 -1.25 5.42 -5.37
C VAL A 26 -0.75 4.36 -4.39
N LEU A 27 -1.65 3.67 -3.70
CA LEU A 27 -1.27 2.65 -2.73
C LEU A 27 -0.70 1.38 -3.39
N GLY A 28 -1.13 1.05 -4.61
CA GLY A 28 -0.53 0.00 -5.43
C GLY A 28 0.93 0.32 -5.78
N PHE A 29 1.22 1.57 -6.16
CA PHE A 29 2.58 2.04 -6.38
C PHE A 29 3.45 1.92 -5.12
N VAL A 30 2.93 2.34 -3.96
CA VAL A 30 3.59 2.22 -2.65
C VAL A 30 3.92 0.76 -2.33
N ASN A 31 2.97 -0.14 -2.54
CA ASN A 31 3.16 -1.58 -2.31
C ASN A 31 4.20 -2.17 -3.28
N GLY A 32 4.14 -1.83 -4.56
CA GLY A 32 5.09 -2.29 -5.58
C GLY A 32 6.53 -1.84 -5.28
N ILE A 33 6.73 -0.58 -4.88
CA ILE A 33 8.04 -0.08 -4.43
C ILE A 33 8.58 -0.91 -3.26
N ALA A 34 7.77 -1.16 -2.24
CA ALA A 34 8.19 -1.93 -1.07
C ALA A 34 8.60 -3.36 -1.44
N CYS A 35 7.84 -4.01 -2.34
CA CYS A 35 8.18 -5.34 -2.86
C CYS A 35 9.50 -5.30 -3.67
N GLY A 36 9.69 -4.30 -4.53
CA GLY A 36 10.91 -4.18 -5.33
C GLY A 36 12.16 -3.94 -4.48
N PHE A 37 12.04 -3.13 -3.42
CA PHE A 37 13.15 -2.88 -2.50
C PHE A 37 13.59 -4.13 -1.71
N SER A 38 12.70 -5.09 -1.52
CA SER A 38 13.04 -6.33 -0.83
C SER A 38 13.88 -7.30 -1.68
N ILE A 39 13.94 -7.15 -2.99
CA ILE A 39 14.65 -8.09 -3.89
C ILE A 39 16.15 -8.14 -3.63
N PRO A 40 16.90 -6.99 -3.63
CA PRO A 40 18.33 -7.02 -3.33
C PRO A 40 18.64 -7.53 -1.91
N ILE A 41 17.73 -7.29 -0.97
CA ILE A 41 17.86 -7.76 0.41
C ILE A 41 17.71 -9.29 0.46
N SER A 42 16.75 -9.86 -0.27
CA SER A 42 16.58 -11.30 -0.40
C SER A 42 17.80 -11.97 -1.04
N TRP A 43 18.41 -11.36 -2.07
CA TRP A 43 19.63 -11.88 -2.71
C TRP A 43 20.80 -11.95 -1.75
N THR A 44 21.06 -10.84 -1.05
CA THR A 44 22.18 -10.75 -0.12
C THR A 44 21.97 -11.65 1.09
N PHE A 45 20.72 -11.86 1.52
CA PHE A 45 20.38 -12.83 2.54
C PHE A 45 20.65 -14.26 2.06
N GLY A 46 20.25 -14.62 0.85
CA GLY A 46 20.55 -15.93 0.24
C GLY A 46 22.05 -16.20 0.11
N ALA A 47 22.82 -15.19 -0.34
CA ALA A 47 24.27 -15.23 -0.42
C ALA A 47 24.96 -15.27 0.93
N LYS A 48 24.25 -15.12 2.05
CA LYS A 48 24.78 -14.95 3.41
C LYS A 48 25.72 -13.75 3.57
N ASP A 49 25.62 -12.78 2.66
CA ASP A 49 26.33 -11.50 2.76
C ASP A 49 25.56 -10.51 3.62
N TYR A 50 25.62 -10.73 4.93
CA TYR A 50 24.89 -9.89 5.89
C TYR A 50 25.39 -8.44 5.92
N LYS A 51 26.63 -8.17 5.51
CA LYS A 51 27.16 -6.81 5.45
C LYS A 51 26.50 -6.00 4.34
N GLU A 52 26.41 -6.58 3.15
CA GLU A 52 25.77 -5.94 2.01
C GLU A 52 24.26 -5.86 2.21
N MET A 53 23.64 -6.89 2.81
CA MET A 53 22.24 -6.88 3.19
C MET A 53 21.90 -5.71 4.13
N ARG A 54 22.70 -5.42 5.13
CA ARG A 54 22.50 -4.28 6.04
C ARG A 54 22.62 -2.94 5.31
N ARG A 55 23.54 -2.81 4.34
CA ARG A 55 23.66 -1.63 3.50
C ARG A 55 22.39 -1.40 2.65
N TYR A 56 21.87 -2.46 2.01
CA TYR A 56 20.62 -2.37 1.27
C TYR A 56 19.44 -2.03 2.20
N THR A 57 19.37 -2.63 3.38
CA THR A 57 18.33 -2.33 4.37
C THR A 57 18.36 -0.87 4.81
N ALA A 58 19.54 -0.34 5.15
CA ALA A 58 19.68 1.06 5.53
C ALA A 58 19.30 2.03 4.40
N ASN A 59 19.76 1.76 3.17
CA ASN A 59 19.38 2.57 2.01
C ASN A 59 17.89 2.45 1.65
N THR A 60 17.27 1.29 1.92
CA THR A 60 15.80 1.13 1.81
C THR A 60 15.07 2.05 2.78
N VAL A 61 15.54 2.19 4.02
CA VAL A 61 14.93 3.13 4.98
C VAL A 61 15.05 4.57 4.49
N TRP A 62 16.23 5.02 4.02
CA TRP A 62 16.42 6.37 3.49
C TRP A 62 15.52 6.65 2.30
N LEU A 63 15.46 5.73 1.34
CA LEU A 63 14.58 5.86 0.17
C LEU A 63 13.11 5.85 0.57
N SER A 64 12.71 4.99 1.50
CA SER A 64 11.32 4.92 1.97
C SER A 64 10.88 6.23 2.61
N VAL A 65 11.73 6.87 3.41
CA VAL A 65 11.44 8.20 3.96
C VAL A 65 11.30 9.24 2.85
N ALA A 66 12.23 9.25 1.88
CA ALA A 66 12.16 10.17 0.75
C ALA A 66 10.88 9.97 -0.08
N PHE A 67 10.56 8.73 -0.46
CA PHE A 67 9.33 8.40 -1.18
C PHE A 67 8.07 8.74 -0.38
N ALA A 68 8.05 8.45 0.93
CA ALA A 68 6.92 8.80 1.80
C ALA A 68 6.64 10.32 1.77
N VAL A 69 7.68 11.13 1.93
CA VAL A 69 7.54 12.61 1.90
C VAL A 69 7.08 13.08 0.52
N VAL A 70 7.79 12.68 -0.54
CA VAL A 70 7.49 13.12 -1.91
C VAL A 70 6.08 12.70 -2.32
N LEU A 71 5.72 11.42 -2.13
CA LEU A 71 4.40 10.92 -2.51
C LEU A 71 3.29 11.60 -1.70
N THR A 72 3.47 11.77 -0.38
CA THR A 72 2.48 12.46 0.45
C THR A 72 2.28 13.90 -0.02
N VAL A 73 3.35 14.66 -0.20
CA VAL A 73 3.25 16.06 -0.62
C VAL A 73 2.60 16.18 -2.00
N VAL A 74 3.06 15.39 -2.98
CA VAL A 74 2.54 15.43 -4.34
C VAL A 74 1.06 15.00 -4.38
N THR A 75 0.70 13.89 -3.75
CA THR A 75 -0.67 13.38 -3.80
C THR A 75 -1.63 14.30 -3.05
N VAL A 76 -1.28 14.81 -1.87
CA VAL A 76 -2.10 15.74 -1.10
C VAL A 76 -2.29 17.07 -1.85
N ALA A 77 -1.22 17.61 -2.47
CA ALA A 77 -1.29 18.84 -3.25
C ALA A 77 -2.18 18.68 -4.51
N LEU A 78 -2.10 17.54 -5.18
CA LEU A 78 -2.82 17.29 -6.43
C LEU A 78 -4.24 16.74 -6.23
N THR A 79 -4.62 16.32 -5.02
CA THR A 79 -5.91 15.66 -4.74
C THR A 79 -7.09 16.43 -5.35
N ARG A 80 -7.23 17.72 -5.00
CA ARG A 80 -8.35 18.54 -5.47
C ARG A 80 -8.37 18.69 -6.99
N ALA A 81 -7.21 18.90 -7.61
CA ALA A 81 -7.08 19.02 -9.05
C ALA A 81 -7.50 17.74 -9.77
N VAL A 82 -7.07 16.58 -9.25
CA VAL A 82 -7.43 15.27 -9.80
C VAL A 82 -8.94 15.01 -9.67
N LEU A 83 -9.57 15.33 -8.54
CA LEU A 83 -11.02 15.17 -8.34
C LEU A 83 -11.84 16.02 -9.32
N VAL A 84 -11.40 17.24 -9.57
CA VAL A 84 -12.02 18.11 -10.59
C VAL A 84 -11.80 17.52 -11.99
N TRP A 85 -10.62 17.07 -12.31
CA TRP A 85 -10.29 16.49 -13.61
C TRP A 85 -11.04 15.18 -13.90
N THR A 86 -11.31 14.38 -12.86
CA THR A 86 -12.12 13.17 -12.97
C THR A 86 -13.62 13.42 -12.98
N ASN A 87 -14.06 14.69 -13.09
CA ASN A 87 -15.46 15.11 -13.08
C ASN A 87 -16.25 14.55 -11.88
N THR A 88 -15.63 14.54 -10.69
CA THR A 88 -16.33 14.14 -9.47
C THR A 88 -17.51 15.10 -9.21
N PRO A 89 -18.75 14.60 -8.99
CA PRO A 89 -19.92 15.44 -8.79
C PRO A 89 -19.76 16.42 -7.63
N ALA A 90 -20.27 17.66 -7.81
CA ALA A 90 -20.08 18.77 -6.87
C ALA A 90 -20.64 18.47 -5.46
N ASN A 91 -21.68 17.67 -5.35
CA ASN A 91 -22.31 17.29 -4.08
C ASN A 91 -21.47 16.33 -3.23
N ILE A 92 -20.51 15.61 -3.83
CA ILE A 92 -19.68 14.63 -3.10
C ILE A 92 -18.18 14.98 -3.10
N ILE A 93 -17.74 15.97 -3.88
CA ILE A 93 -16.32 16.30 -4.08
C ILE A 93 -15.63 16.69 -2.77
N ASP A 94 -16.29 17.38 -1.88
CA ASP A 94 -15.70 17.81 -0.62
C ASP A 94 -15.53 16.62 0.35
N ILE A 95 -16.50 15.71 0.36
CA ILE A 95 -16.41 14.46 1.15
C ILE A 95 -15.29 13.58 0.59
N ALA A 96 -15.19 13.46 -0.72
CA ALA A 96 -14.17 12.71 -1.42
C ALA A 96 -12.77 13.29 -1.16
N ASP A 97 -12.62 14.63 -1.21
CA ASP A 97 -11.36 15.33 -0.94
C ASP A 97 -10.87 15.08 0.49
N ILE A 98 -11.75 15.25 1.48
CA ILE A 98 -11.43 14.99 2.90
C ILE A 98 -11.00 13.54 3.09
N TYR A 99 -11.76 12.59 2.54
CA TYR A 99 -11.47 11.17 2.68
C TYR A 99 -10.12 10.79 2.07
N ILE A 100 -9.90 11.09 0.78
CA ILE A 100 -8.70 10.64 0.07
C ILE A 100 -7.45 11.39 0.54
N ARG A 101 -7.57 12.67 0.87
CA ARG A 101 -6.49 13.48 1.43
C ARG A 101 -6.03 12.93 2.77
N THR A 102 -6.97 12.49 3.63
CA THR A 102 -6.64 11.82 4.89
C THR A 102 -5.88 10.52 4.65
N ILE A 103 -6.31 9.70 3.69
CA ILE A 103 -5.60 8.47 3.30
C ILE A 103 -4.17 8.79 2.82
N PHE A 104 -4.00 9.84 2.01
CA PHE A 104 -2.68 10.23 1.49
C PHE A 104 -1.74 10.77 2.57
N TRP A 105 -2.26 11.44 3.60
CA TRP A 105 -1.48 11.75 4.80
C TRP A 105 -1.01 10.48 5.53
N GLY A 106 -1.70 9.37 5.36
CA GLY A 106 -1.34 8.05 5.88
C GLY A 106 -0.28 7.29 5.07
N ILE A 107 0.15 7.78 3.88
CA ILE A 107 1.15 7.11 3.04
C ILE A 107 2.41 6.72 3.80
N PRO A 108 3.00 7.56 4.68
CA PRO A 108 4.19 7.17 5.44
C PRO A 108 3.99 5.91 6.27
N PHE A 109 2.84 5.75 6.90
CA PHE A 109 2.53 4.58 7.73
C PHE A 109 2.25 3.34 6.88
N THR A 110 1.54 3.51 5.75
CA THR A 110 1.30 2.44 4.79
C THR A 110 2.62 1.94 4.17
N LEU A 111 3.50 2.85 3.78
CA LEU A 111 4.83 2.50 3.26
C LEU A 111 5.68 1.82 4.33
N LEU A 112 5.66 2.33 5.56
CA LEU A 112 6.36 1.72 6.69
C LEU A 112 5.92 0.27 6.90
N TYR A 113 4.61 0.00 6.95
CA TYR A 113 4.09 -1.35 7.09
C TYR A 113 4.49 -2.25 5.90
N ASN A 114 4.36 -1.75 4.67
CA ASN A 114 4.68 -2.52 3.47
C ASN A 114 6.18 -2.87 3.41
N VAL A 115 7.05 -1.91 3.70
CA VAL A 115 8.51 -2.13 3.71
C VAL A 115 8.91 -3.10 4.81
N THR A 116 8.44 -2.92 6.05
CA THR A 116 8.76 -3.83 7.15
C THR A 116 8.25 -5.25 6.90
N SER A 117 7.04 -5.37 6.32
CA SER A 117 6.49 -6.66 5.91
C SER A 117 7.30 -7.31 4.78
N ALA A 118 7.76 -6.53 3.82
CA ALA A 118 8.61 -7.01 2.73
C ALA A 118 9.99 -7.46 3.23
N LEU A 119 10.58 -6.73 4.19
CA LEU A 119 11.82 -7.12 4.87
C LEU A 119 11.69 -8.46 5.61
N MET A 120 10.64 -8.64 6.39
CA MET A 120 10.41 -9.91 7.08
C MET A 120 10.26 -11.07 6.10
N ARG A 121 9.50 -10.86 5.00
CA ARG A 121 9.37 -11.88 3.93
C ARG A 121 10.70 -12.15 3.24
N ALA A 122 11.52 -11.13 2.99
CA ALA A 122 12.86 -11.28 2.40
C ALA A 122 13.78 -12.19 3.24
N LEU A 123 13.59 -12.21 4.54
CA LEU A 123 14.29 -13.11 5.49
C LEU A 123 13.59 -14.47 5.69
N GLY A 124 12.52 -14.75 4.94
CA GLY A 124 11.77 -16.01 4.99
C GLY A 124 10.63 -16.06 6.01
N ASP A 125 10.37 -14.97 6.74
CA ASP A 125 9.26 -14.92 7.69
C ASP A 125 8.00 -14.32 7.07
N SER A 126 7.08 -15.18 6.66
CA SER A 126 5.77 -14.79 6.13
C SER A 126 4.67 -14.74 7.19
N LYS A 127 4.90 -15.33 8.37
CA LYS A 127 3.86 -15.46 9.40
C LYS A 127 3.67 -14.15 10.17
N ARG A 128 4.77 -13.47 10.50
CA ARG A 128 4.72 -12.25 11.31
C ARG A 128 4.02 -11.09 10.60
N PRO A 129 4.29 -10.79 9.31
CA PRO A 129 3.51 -9.81 8.56
C PRO A 129 2.01 -10.09 8.57
N LEU A 130 1.62 -11.37 8.47
CA LEU A 130 0.22 -11.77 8.52
C LEU A 130 -0.43 -11.44 9.87
N TYR A 131 0.26 -11.68 11.00
CA TYR A 131 -0.28 -11.33 12.31
C TYR A 131 -0.49 -9.82 12.46
N PHE A 132 0.45 -8.99 12.02
CA PHE A 132 0.28 -7.53 12.03
C PHE A 132 -0.88 -7.08 11.13
N LEU A 133 -1.05 -7.73 9.97
CA LEU A 133 -2.18 -7.46 9.08
C LEU A 133 -3.53 -7.80 9.74
N LEU A 134 -3.62 -8.95 10.41
CA LEU A 134 -4.84 -9.37 11.11
C LEU A 134 -5.18 -8.41 12.24
N VAL A 135 -4.19 -7.99 13.03
CA VAL A 135 -4.37 -7.00 14.10
C VAL A 135 -4.82 -5.66 13.51
N ALA A 136 -4.17 -5.19 12.44
CA ALA A 136 -4.56 -3.95 11.76
C ALA A 136 -5.99 -4.02 11.21
N SER A 137 -6.38 -5.15 10.62
CA SER A 137 -7.73 -5.34 10.08
C SER A 137 -8.79 -5.34 11.18
N ALA A 138 -8.55 -6.04 12.28
CA ALA A 138 -9.45 -6.06 13.43
C ALA A 138 -9.58 -4.66 14.06
N LEU A 139 -8.45 -3.97 14.22
CA LEU A 139 -8.41 -2.61 14.75
C LEU A 139 -9.13 -1.63 13.82
N ASN A 140 -8.94 -1.75 12.50
CA ASN A 140 -9.62 -0.92 11.50
C ASN A 140 -11.14 -1.06 11.60
N ILE A 141 -11.67 -2.30 11.66
CA ILE A 141 -13.10 -2.56 11.79
C ILE A 141 -13.64 -1.96 13.11
N GLY A 142 -12.93 -2.16 14.21
CA GLY A 142 -13.31 -1.60 15.51
C GLY A 142 -13.33 -0.06 15.51
N LEU A 143 -12.29 0.54 14.97
CA LEU A 143 -12.19 2.00 14.86
C LEU A 143 -13.20 2.59 13.88
N ASP A 144 -13.49 1.93 12.75
CA ASP A 144 -14.54 2.33 11.83
C ASP A 144 -15.88 2.46 12.57
N LEU A 145 -16.25 1.44 13.35
CA LEU A 145 -17.50 1.46 14.12
C LEU A 145 -17.50 2.59 15.15
N VAL A 146 -16.42 2.75 15.90
CA VAL A 146 -16.31 3.80 16.92
C VAL A 146 -16.32 5.20 16.29
N CYS A 147 -15.49 5.46 15.29
CA CYS A 147 -15.38 6.77 14.66
C CYS A 147 -16.66 7.17 13.92
N ILE A 148 -17.33 6.22 13.26
CA ILE A 148 -18.52 6.50 12.47
C ILE A 148 -19.78 6.54 13.33
N ILE A 149 -19.98 5.58 14.24
CA ILE A 149 -21.22 5.46 15.03
C ILE A 149 -21.18 6.35 16.26
N VAL A 150 -20.07 6.28 17.05
CA VAL A 150 -19.99 7.00 18.32
C VAL A 150 -19.60 8.45 18.09
N PHE A 151 -18.51 8.70 17.34
CA PHE A 151 -18.03 10.05 17.11
C PHE A 151 -18.68 10.76 15.91
N ARG A 152 -19.45 10.05 15.08
CA ARG A 152 -20.15 10.59 13.89
C ARG A 152 -19.25 11.37 12.93
N MET A 153 -18.00 10.91 12.78
CA MET A 153 -16.97 11.57 11.95
C MET A 153 -17.18 11.37 10.44
N GLY A 154 -18.22 10.65 10.02
CA GLY A 154 -18.52 10.42 8.61
C GLY A 154 -17.40 9.73 7.82
N ALA A 155 -17.16 10.16 6.59
CA ALA A 155 -16.11 9.60 5.73
C ALA A 155 -14.69 9.85 6.26
N PHE A 156 -14.47 10.97 6.97
CA PHE A 156 -13.19 11.25 7.63
C PHE A 156 -12.87 10.18 8.67
N GLY A 157 -13.87 9.73 9.45
CA GLY A 157 -13.68 8.67 10.44
C GLY A 157 -13.19 7.36 9.84
N ALA A 158 -13.73 6.96 8.68
CA ALA A 158 -13.29 5.77 7.97
C ALA A 158 -11.82 5.90 7.45
N ALA A 159 -11.46 7.06 6.92
CA ALA A 159 -10.09 7.33 6.49
C ALA A 159 -9.12 7.33 7.68
N PHE A 160 -9.49 7.98 8.77
CA PHE A 160 -8.69 8.04 10.00
C PHE A 160 -8.48 6.64 10.60
N ALA A 161 -9.54 5.82 10.70
CA ALA A 161 -9.45 4.45 11.18
C ALA A 161 -8.46 3.61 10.35
N THR A 162 -8.49 3.79 9.04
CA THR A 162 -7.57 3.11 8.12
C THR A 162 -6.13 3.55 8.36
N VAL A 163 -5.86 4.86 8.40
CA VAL A 163 -4.51 5.40 8.61
C VAL A 163 -3.97 5.00 9.99
N PHE A 164 -4.79 5.09 11.02
CA PHE A 164 -4.38 4.73 12.39
C PHE A 164 -4.04 3.24 12.49
N SER A 165 -4.83 2.37 11.89
CA SER A 165 -4.59 0.92 11.88
C SER A 165 -3.29 0.57 11.13
N GLN A 166 -3.01 1.25 10.03
CA GLN A 166 -1.74 1.12 9.30
C GLN A 166 -0.55 1.63 10.13
N ALA A 167 -0.75 2.73 10.87
CA ALA A 167 0.28 3.25 11.77
C ALA A 167 0.63 2.24 12.88
N VAL A 168 -0.38 1.65 13.51
CA VAL A 168 -0.17 0.63 14.55
C VAL A 168 0.55 -0.59 13.98
N ALA A 169 0.13 -1.08 12.80
CA ALA A 169 0.80 -2.21 12.15
C ALA A 169 2.23 -1.88 11.73
N GLY A 170 2.45 -0.69 11.13
CA GLY A 170 3.78 -0.25 10.68
C GLY A 170 4.76 -0.05 11.83
N ILE A 171 4.33 0.66 12.88
CA ILE A 171 5.16 0.87 14.08
C ILE A 171 5.39 -0.47 14.81
N GLY A 172 4.35 -1.28 14.99
CA GLY A 172 4.46 -2.58 15.63
C GLY A 172 5.42 -3.52 14.91
N SER A 173 5.33 -3.59 13.58
CA SER A 173 6.24 -4.40 12.77
C SER A 173 7.68 -3.87 12.79
N LEU A 174 7.87 -2.54 12.80
CA LEU A 174 9.20 -1.95 12.95
C LEU A 174 9.83 -2.28 14.30
N VAL A 175 9.08 -2.10 15.39
CA VAL A 175 9.54 -2.46 16.75
C VAL A 175 9.90 -3.94 16.82
N TYR A 176 9.07 -4.78 16.21
CA TYR A 176 9.33 -6.21 16.15
C TYR A 176 10.63 -6.54 15.42
N ILE A 177 10.88 -5.92 14.25
CA ILE A 177 12.12 -6.10 13.48
C ILE A 177 13.33 -5.70 14.31
N VAL A 178 13.31 -4.52 14.92
CA VAL A 178 14.45 -4.01 15.71
C VAL A 178 14.82 -4.96 16.88
N HIS A 179 13.83 -5.64 17.47
CA HIS A 179 14.08 -6.53 18.62
C HIS A 179 14.45 -7.96 18.21
N HIS A 180 13.86 -8.49 17.13
CA HIS A 180 13.95 -9.91 16.79
C HIS A 180 14.86 -10.24 15.61
N TYR A 181 15.31 -9.23 14.85
CA TYR A 181 16.18 -9.43 13.68
C TYR A 181 17.52 -8.68 13.86
N PRO A 182 18.44 -9.19 14.70
CA PRO A 182 19.74 -8.56 14.91
C PRO A 182 20.56 -8.47 13.63
N GLU A 183 20.31 -9.35 12.65
CA GLU A 183 20.97 -9.39 11.35
C GLU A 183 20.72 -8.12 10.53
N LEU A 184 19.59 -7.44 10.75
CA LEU A 184 19.23 -6.18 10.08
C LEU A 184 19.80 -4.94 10.79
N ARG A 185 20.42 -5.09 11.96
CA ARG A 185 21.03 -3.95 12.66
C ARG A 185 22.31 -3.54 11.94
N TRP A 186 22.33 -2.34 11.43
CA TRP A 186 23.51 -1.77 10.74
C TRP A 186 24.36 -0.94 11.66
N SER A 187 25.68 -0.92 11.40
CA SER A 187 26.64 -0.01 12.00
C SER A 187 26.54 1.39 11.36
N ARG A 188 27.19 2.38 11.96
CA ARG A 188 27.21 3.75 11.43
C ARG A 188 27.77 3.82 9.99
N GLU A 189 28.74 2.97 9.68
CA GLU A 189 29.36 2.89 8.34
C GLU A 189 28.42 2.24 7.31
N GLU A 190 27.72 1.17 7.72
CA GLU A 190 26.76 0.45 6.87
C GLU A 190 25.47 1.26 6.65
N GLY A 191 25.13 2.17 7.57
CA GLY A 191 23.97 3.05 7.51
C GLY A 191 24.15 4.28 6.61
N ALA A 192 25.34 4.50 6.02
CA ALA A 192 25.60 5.62 5.14
C ALA A 192 24.80 5.54 3.84
N LEU A 193 24.29 6.70 3.40
CA LEU A 193 23.59 6.81 2.12
C LEU A 193 24.56 6.51 0.97
N SER A 194 24.21 5.54 0.13
CA SER A 194 25.00 5.12 -1.02
C SER A 194 24.17 5.22 -2.30
N LEU A 195 24.58 6.09 -3.21
CA LEU A 195 23.90 6.29 -4.49
C LEU A 195 23.83 5.00 -5.32
N THR A 196 24.86 4.16 -5.26
CA THR A 196 24.87 2.86 -5.97
C THR A 196 23.78 1.94 -5.45
N HIS A 197 23.63 1.80 -4.13
CA HIS A 197 22.57 0.97 -3.53
C HIS A 197 21.19 1.58 -3.80
N CYS A 198 21.05 2.89 -3.67
CA CYS A 198 19.81 3.59 -4.00
C CYS A 198 19.40 3.39 -5.46
N ALA A 199 20.35 3.53 -6.41
CA ALA A 199 20.08 3.30 -7.82
C ALA A 199 19.63 1.85 -8.09
N LYS A 200 20.26 0.87 -7.46
CA LYS A 200 19.86 -0.54 -7.58
C LYS A 200 18.47 -0.79 -7.01
N LEU A 201 18.16 -0.25 -5.83
CA LEU A 201 16.82 -0.33 -5.22
C LEU A 201 15.76 0.33 -6.12
N CYS A 202 16.01 1.55 -6.60
CA CYS A 202 15.10 2.24 -7.51
C CYS A 202 14.91 1.49 -8.84
N SER A 203 15.94 0.88 -9.40
CA SER A 203 15.85 0.11 -10.64
C SER A 203 14.92 -1.10 -10.54
N MET A 204 14.66 -1.59 -9.34
CA MET A 204 13.72 -2.70 -9.08
C MET A 204 12.38 -2.19 -8.52
N GLY A 205 12.41 -1.25 -7.59
CA GLY A 205 11.22 -0.72 -6.92
C GLY A 205 10.31 0.09 -7.84
N ILE A 206 10.89 1.00 -8.64
CA ILE A 206 10.09 1.88 -9.51
C ILE A 206 9.33 1.07 -10.57
N PRO A 207 9.95 0.13 -11.33
CA PRO A 207 9.20 -0.68 -12.30
C PRO A 207 8.09 -1.52 -11.65
N MET A 208 8.32 -2.10 -10.48
CA MET A 208 7.28 -2.86 -9.76
C MET A 208 6.14 -1.95 -9.29
N GLY A 209 6.45 -0.75 -8.80
CA GLY A 209 5.44 0.26 -8.47
C GLY A 209 4.61 0.67 -9.69
N LEU A 210 5.27 0.95 -10.81
CA LEU A 210 4.61 1.31 -12.07
C LEU A 210 3.75 0.16 -12.61
N GLN A 211 4.18 -1.07 -12.50
CA GLN A 211 3.39 -2.25 -12.90
C GLN A 211 2.02 -2.28 -12.19
N CYS A 212 2.01 -2.08 -10.87
CA CYS A 212 0.77 -1.99 -10.11
C CYS A 212 -0.10 -0.81 -10.54
N SER A 213 0.51 0.35 -10.81
CA SER A 213 -0.20 1.55 -11.25
C SER A 213 -0.78 1.42 -12.65
N ILE A 214 -0.05 0.85 -13.59
CA ILE A 214 -0.52 0.60 -14.97
C ILE A 214 -1.73 -0.33 -14.98
N THR A 215 -1.70 -1.38 -14.16
CA THR A 215 -2.85 -2.28 -14.00
C THR A 215 -4.08 -1.53 -13.48
N ALA A 216 -3.90 -0.61 -12.54
CA ALA A 216 -4.98 0.24 -12.03
C ALA A 216 -5.56 1.15 -13.12
N ILE A 217 -4.71 1.79 -13.92
CA ILE A 217 -5.14 2.66 -15.03
C ILE A 217 -5.91 1.82 -16.07
N GLY A 218 -5.40 0.65 -16.44
CA GLY A 218 -6.07 -0.27 -17.35
C GLY A 218 -7.49 -0.65 -16.89
N SER A 219 -7.65 -0.91 -15.60
CA SER A 219 -8.96 -1.21 -15.01
C SER A 219 -9.92 -0.03 -15.08
N VAL A 220 -9.44 1.20 -14.87
CA VAL A 220 -10.26 2.43 -14.97
C VAL A 220 -10.68 2.68 -16.42
N VAL A 221 -9.78 2.50 -17.39
CA VAL A 221 -10.11 2.66 -18.82
C VAL A 221 -11.15 1.63 -19.25
N LEU A 222 -10.97 0.35 -18.86
CA LEU A 222 -11.95 -0.71 -19.14
C LEU A 222 -13.31 -0.38 -18.53
N GLN A 223 -13.34 0.07 -17.27
CA GLN A 223 -14.60 0.48 -16.63
C GLN A 223 -15.29 1.62 -17.38
N GLY A 224 -14.53 2.60 -17.86
CA GLY A 224 -15.06 3.68 -18.68
C GLY A 224 -15.75 3.19 -19.97
N ALA A 225 -15.13 2.23 -20.67
CA ALA A 225 -15.71 1.60 -21.86
C ALA A 225 -16.99 0.81 -21.54
N VAL A 226 -16.98 0.05 -20.43
CA VAL A 226 -18.13 -0.76 -19.99
C VAL A 226 -19.31 0.13 -19.56
N ASN A 227 -19.05 1.27 -18.94
CA ASN A 227 -20.09 2.22 -18.53
C ASN A 227 -20.94 2.72 -19.70
N GLY A 228 -20.36 2.79 -20.90
CA GLY A 228 -21.08 3.15 -22.13
C GLY A 228 -22.06 2.09 -22.63
N LEU A 229 -22.02 0.86 -22.11
CA LEU A 229 -22.83 -0.28 -22.57
C LEU A 229 -24.14 -0.48 -21.79
N GLY A 230 -24.38 0.35 -20.77
CA GLY A 230 -25.61 0.32 -19.96
C GLY A 230 -25.48 -0.37 -18.61
N SER A 231 -26.45 -0.11 -17.73
CA SER A 231 -26.42 -0.50 -16.31
C SER A 231 -26.34 -2.00 -16.07
N ASP A 232 -27.01 -2.80 -16.88
CA ASP A 232 -27.06 -4.27 -16.71
C ASP A 232 -25.69 -4.91 -17.01
N ILE A 233 -25.01 -4.40 -18.05
CA ILE A 233 -23.67 -4.85 -18.42
C ILE A 233 -22.65 -4.39 -17.36
N VAL A 234 -22.78 -3.18 -16.84
CA VAL A 234 -21.93 -2.70 -15.72
C VAL A 234 -22.10 -3.58 -14.49
N ALA A 235 -23.33 -3.95 -14.13
CA ALA A 235 -23.62 -4.83 -13.01
C ALA A 235 -23.01 -6.23 -13.21
N ALA A 236 -23.18 -6.81 -14.39
CA ALA A 236 -22.61 -8.11 -14.74
C ALA A 236 -21.06 -8.08 -14.71
N GLN A 237 -20.43 -7.05 -15.30
CA GLN A 237 -19.00 -6.84 -15.29
C GLN A 237 -18.46 -6.68 -13.85
N THR A 238 -19.18 -5.93 -13.02
CA THR A 238 -18.80 -5.73 -11.61
C THR A 238 -18.81 -7.05 -10.83
N ALA A 239 -19.85 -7.86 -11.01
CA ALA A 239 -19.95 -9.17 -10.39
C ALA A 239 -18.82 -10.12 -10.88
N GLY A 240 -18.60 -10.17 -12.20
CA GLY A 240 -17.54 -10.95 -12.82
C GLY A 240 -16.13 -10.53 -12.34
N SER A 241 -15.88 -9.22 -12.26
CA SER A 241 -14.61 -8.67 -11.76
C SER A 241 -14.37 -9.01 -10.30
N LYS A 242 -15.41 -8.99 -9.44
CA LYS A 242 -15.29 -9.40 -8.04
C LYS A 242 -14.95 -10.88 -7.90
N ALA A 243 -15.59 -11.75 -8.70
CA ALA A 243 -15.27 -13.17 -8.73
C ALA A 243 -13.85 -13.42 -9.24
N ALA A 244 -13.43 -12.77 -10.32
CA ALA A 244 -12.08 -12.85 -10.86
C ALA A 244 -11.03 -12.38 -9.83
N GLN A 245 -11.28 -11.25 -9.16
CA GLN A 245 -10.40 -10.73 -8.11
C GLN A 245 -10.22 -11.72 -6.97
N PHE A 246 -11.30 -12.37 -6.52
CA PHE A 246 -11.23 -13.38 -5.47
C PHE A 246 -10.35 -14.57 -5.87
N LEU A 247 -10.47 -15.02 -7.12
CA LEU A 247 -9.64 -16.10 -7.68
C LEU A 247 -8.19 -15.68 -7.95
N SER A 248 -7.93 -14.40 -8.19
CA SER A 248 -6.58 -13.88 -8.48
C SER A 248 -5.71 -13.75 -7.24
N VAL A 249 -6.30 -13.51 -6.05
CA VAL A 249 -5.56 -13.29 -4.79
C VAL A 249 -4.59 -14.44 -4.45
N PRO A 250 -4.98 -15.74 -4.55
CA PRO A 250 -4.03 -16.84 -4.33
C PRO A 250 -2.89 -16.85 -5.34
N LEU A 251 -3.15 -16.53 -6.62
CA LEU A 251 -2.13 -16.49 -7.68
C LEU A 251 -1.12 -15.37 -7.43
N GLU A 252 -1.57 -14.18 -7.04
CA GLU A 252 -0.69 -13.07 -6.65
C GLU A 252 0.16 -13.42 -5.43
N SER A 253 -0.41 -14.15 -4.47
CA SER A 253 0.30 -14.62 -3.29
C SER A 253 1.42 -15.62 -3.64
N ILE A 254 1.16 -16.54 -4.59
CA ILE A 254 2.16 -17.45 -5.13
C ILE A 254 3.24 -16.69 -5.87
N GLY A 255 2.88 -15.68 -6.69
CA GLY A 255 3.84 -14.81 -7.38
C GLY A 255 4.78 -14.10 -6.41
N THR A 256 4.25 -13.55 -5.32
CA THR A 256 5.06 -12.89 -4.28
C THR A 256 5.99 -13.89 -3.57
N ALA A 257 5.50 -15.08 -3.25
CA ALA A 257 6.30 -16.14 -2.64
C ALA A 257 7.43 -16.59 -3.56
N MET A 258 7.13 -16.77 -4.86
CA MET A 258 8.13 -17.13 -5.87
C MET A 258 9.18 -16.05 -6.06
N THR A 259 8.81 -14.78 -6.02
CA THR A 259 9.76 -13.65 -6.07
C THR A 259 10.78 -13.75 -4.93
N THR A 260 10.32 -13.95 -3.71
CA THR A 260 11.21 -14.10 -2.54
C THR A 260 12.07 -15.36 -2.65
N TYR A 261 11.47 -16.50 -2.97
CA TYR A 261 12.18 -17.78 -3.09
C TYR A 261 13.27 -17.72 -4.17
N THR A 262 12.91 -17.22 -5.37
CA THR A 262 13.87 -17.10 -6.47
C THR A 262 15.00 -16.13 -6.11
N SER A 263 14.67 -14.99 -5.52
CA SER A 263 15.69 -14.01 -5.12
C SER A 263 16.67 -14.58 -4.10
N GLN A 264 16.20 -15.32 -3.09
CA GLN A 264 17.09 -15.97 -2.13
C GLN A 264 18.02 -17.03 -2.79
N ASN A 265 17.47 -17.84 -3.70
CA ASN A 265 18.25 -18.87 -4.39
C ASN A 265 19.20 -18.32 -5.45
N MET A 266 18.91 -17.15 -6.04
CA MET A 266 19.85 -16.47 -6.94
C MET A 266 21.05 -15.86 -6.22
N GLY A 267 20.94 -15.65 -4.90
CA GLY A 267 22.04 -15.20 -4.05
C GLY A 267 22.99 -16.33 -3.63
N CYS A 268 22.55 -17.58 -3.71
CA CYS A 268 23.39 -18.75 -3.43
C CYS A 268 24.30 -19.07 -4.59
#